data_c59274399133e37e4d88fb0937acdb3c
#
_entry.id   c59274399133e37e4d88fb0937acdb3c
#
_cell.length_a   1.000
_cell.length_b   1.000
_cell.length_c   1.000
_cell.angle_alpha   90.00
_cell.angle_beta   90.00
_cell.angle_gamma   90.00
#
_symmetry.space_group_name_H-M   'P 1'
#
loop_
_entity.id
_entity.type
_entity.pdbx_description
1 polymer ?
#
loop_
_entity_poly.entity_id
_entity_poly.type
_entity_poly.pdbx_seq_one_letter_code
_entity_poly.pdbx_strand_id
1 'polypeptide(L)'
;KKGADLLLGSLCGIFGSLLIIYGVKVSDSVLVDFRCIPILLMGIYISFSSSMITAVIIGLFRITYYGVNSVTLAAFGIAIACGICCGLIGKLKVSIVKKWIFAYFCIVVITGSGFVFLLHDPEVRKNVLLSYMIGLTVITAISYLLMHYIMKSNVTYYQMESAVSMDFLTGLHNLRSFDYGLNSAIRYAKNTGGSVS
;
A
#
# COMPACT_ATOMS: atom_id res chain seq x y z
N LYS A 1 14.64 -6.29 -6.63
CA LYS A 1 13.84 -5.61 -5.58
C LYS A 1 13.65 -4.12 -5.88
N LYS A 2 14.73 -3.34 -6.11
CA LYS A 2 14.62 -1.90 -6.41
C LYS A 2 13.76 -1.58 -7.64
N GLY A 3 13.84 -2.38 -8.71
CA GLY A 3 13.02 -2.20 -9.93
C GLY A 3 11.52 -2.42 -9.68
N ALA A 4 11.17 -3.43 -8.87
CA ALA A 4 9.78 -3.67 -8.48
C ALA A 4 9.22 -2.55 -7.60
N ASP A 5 10.04 -2.03 -6.66
CA ASP A 5 9.66 -0.90 -5.81
C ASP A 5 9.36 0.35 -6.64
N LEU A 6 10.18 0.63 -7.66
CA LEU A 6 9.98 1.76 -8.58
C LEU A 6 8.71 1.57 -9.41
N LEU A 7 8.52 0.40 -10.00
CA LEU A 7 7.35 0.10 -10.85
C LEU A 7 6.04 0.22 -10.04
N LEU A 8 5.94 -0.48 -8.91
CA LEU A 8 4.74 -0.48 -8.09
C LEU A 8 4.46 0.90 -7.48
N GLY A 9 5.51 1.59 -7.00
CA GLY A 9 5.39 2.95 -6.50
C GLY A 9 4.89 3.92 -7.56
N SER A 10 5.37 3.80 -8.81
CA SER A 10 4.92 4.64 -9.92
C SER A 10 3.48 4.36 -10.34
N LEU A 11 3.09 3.09 -10.46
CA LEU A 11 1.70 2.71 -10.76
C LEU A 11 0.72 3.23 -9.71
N CYS A 12 1.05 3.06 -8.43
CA CYS A 12 0.24 3.58 -7.34
C CYS A 12 0.26 5.12 -7.26
N GLY A 13 1.35 5.76 -7.68
CA GLY A 13 1.44 7.21 -7.82
C GLY A 13 0.49 7.73 -8.90
N ILE A 14 0.44 7.07 -10.06
CA ILE A 14 -0.52 7.39 -11.13
C ILE A 14 -1.96 7.19 -10.63
N PHE A 15 -2.24 6.06 -9.98
CA PHE A 15 -3.56 5.81 -9.40
C PHE A 15 -3.97 6.87 -8.38
N GLY A 16 -3.06 7.26 -7.48
CA GLY A 16 -3.29 8.34 -6.51
C GLY A 16 -3.51 9.70 -7.18
N SER A 17 -2.89 9.95 -8.32
CA SER A 17 -3.11 11.16 -9.14
C SER A 17 -4.51 11.17 -9.76
N LEU A 18 -5.02 10.03 -10.21
CA LEU A 18 -6.41 9.91 -10.66
C LEU A 18 -7.39 10.21 -9.53
N LEU A 19 -7.13 9.79 -8.30
CA LEU A 19 -7.99 10.13 -7.15
C LEU A 19 -8.04 11.64 -6.88
N ILE A 20 -7.01 12.40 -7.23
CA ILE A 20 -7.04 13.87 -7.15
C ILE A 20 -8.02 14.45 -8.17
N ILE A 21 -8.05 13.95 -9.39
CA ILE A 21 -8.95 14.43 -10.46
C ILE A 21 -10.41 14.25 -10.04
N TYR A 22 -10.72 13.12 -9.40
CA TYR A 22 -12.07 12.79 -8.91
C TYR A 22 -12.34 13.28 -7.48
N GLY A 23 -11.44 14.08 -6.90
CA GLY A 23 -11.62 14.66 -5.57
C GLY A 23 -12.76 15.69 -5.53
N VAL A 24 -13.37 15.83 -4.35
CA VAL A 24 -14.47 16.79 -4.13
C VAL A 24 -13.89 18.16 -3.80
N LYS A 25 -14.22 19.16 -4.61
CA LYS A 25 -13.87 20.55 -4.33
C LYS A 25 -14.76 21.10 -3.21
N VAL A 26 -14.13 21.55 -2.14
CA VAL A 26 -14.82 22.17 -0.99
C VAL A 26 -14.77 23.69 -1.08
N SER A 27 -13.68 24.23 -1.61
CA SER A 27 -13.54 25.64 -1.96
C SER A 27 -12.69 25.74 -3.23
N ASP A 28 -12.51 26.96 -3.76
CA ASP A 28 -11.74 27.20 -4.98
C ASP A 28 -10.32 26.62 -4.93
N SER A 29 -9.75 26.50 -3.73
CA SER A 29 -8.38 26.03 -3.53
C SER A 29 -8.26 24.72 -2.76
N VAL A 30 -9.30 24.29 -2.02
CA VAL A 30 -9.26 23.10 -1.16
C VAL A 30 -10.03 21.95 -1.76
N LEU A 31 -9.33 20.84 -1.96
CA LEU A 31 -9.83 19.59 -2.51
C LEU A 31 -9.74 18.49 -1.46
N VAL A 32 -10.79 17.71 -1.31
CA VAL A 32 -10.86 16.51 -0.47
C VAL A 32 -10.77 15.28 -1.34
N ASP A 33 -9.75 14.47 -1.12
CA ASP A 33 -9.50 13.22 -1.84
C ASP A 33 -8.88 12.17 -0.92
N PHE A 34 -8.79 10.93 -1.39
CA PHE A 34 -8.24 9.80 -0.63
C PHE A 34 -6.88 9.30 -1.15
N ARG A 35 -6.07 10.21 -1.73
CA ARG A 35 -4.73 9.89 -2.27
C ARG A 35 -3.75 9.30 -1.24
N CYS A 36 -4.04 9.45 0.05
CA CYS A 36 -3.25 8.84 1.13
C CYS A 36 -3.35 7.31 1.15
N ILE A 37 -4.43 6.71 0.60
CA ILE A 37 -4.62 5.25 0.58
C ILE A 37 -3.56 4.54 -0.28
N PRO A 38 -3.28 4.92 -1.54
CA PRO A 38 -2.16 4.35 -2.30
C PRO A 38 -0.81 4.46 -1.58
N ILE A 39 -0.53 5.60 -0.93
CA ILE A 39 0.69 5.82 -0.15
C ILE A 39 0.79 4.83 1.01
N LEU A 40 -0.33 4.65 1.75
CA LEU A 40 -0.45 3.72 2.86
C LEU A 40 -0.19 2.27 2.39
N LEU A 41 -0.84 1.85 1.31
CA LEU A 41 -0.68 0.50 0.76
C LEU A 41 0.78 0.21 0.40
N MET A 42 1.44 1.14 -0.30
CA MET A 42 2.85 0.99 -0.67
C MET A 42 3.77 0.94 0.55
N GLY A 43 3.51 1.75 1.57
CA GLY A 43 4.30 1.77 2.79
C GLY A 43 4.18 0.48 3.60
N ILE A 44 2.97 -0.05 3.76
CA ILE A 44 2.72 -1.24 4.60
C ILE A 44 3.13 -2.53 3.92
N TYR A 45 2.83 -2.70 2.62
CA TYR A 45 2.95 -3.99 1.92
C TYR A 45 4.21 -4.12 1.07
N ILE A 46 4.78 -3.03 0.58
CA ILE A 46 5.91 -3.08 -0.34
C ILE A 46 7.18 -2.59 0.33
N SER A 47 7.38 -1.27 0.41
CA SER A 47 8.60 -0.71 1.01
C SER A 47 8.48 0.79 1.30
N PHE A 48 9.41 1.28 2.12
CA PHE A 48 9.58 2.72 2.33
C PHE A 48 9.82 3.48 1.00
N SER A 49 10.66 2.91 0.12
CA SER A 49 10.97 3.54 -1.17
C SER A 49 9.74 3.66 -2.06
N SER A 50 8.91 2.61 -2.15
CA SER A 50 7.68 2.63 -2.93
C SER A 50 6.69 3.67 -2.41
N SER A 51 6.53 3.78 -1.08
CA SER A 51 5.68 4.80 -0.45
C SER A 51 6.15 6.22 -0.79
N MET A 52 7.46 6.47 -0.76
CA MET A 52 8.03 7.77 -1.11
C MET A 52 7.86 8.11 -2.59
N ILE A 53 8.11 7.14 -3.49
CA ILE A 53 7.90 7.34 -4.93
C ILE A 53 6.44 7.69 -5.21
N THR A 54 5.50 6.95 -4.62
CA THR A 54 4.06 7.22 -4.72
C THR A 54 3.72 8.62 -4.23
N ALA A 55 4.22 9.02 -3.06
CA ALA A 55 3.97 10.34 -2.48
C ALA A 55 4.52 11.48 -3.35
N VAL A 56 5.73 11.32 -3.89
CA VAL A 56 6.36 12.31 -4.77
C VAL A 56 5.56 12.48 -6.07
N ILE A 57 5.17 11.38 -6.72
CA ILE A 57 4.38 11.44 -7.97
C ILE A 57 3.05 12.14 -7.74
N ILE A 58 2.32 11.75 -6.69
CA ILE A 58 1.02 12.36 -6.33
C ILE A 58 1.18 13.85 -6.04
N GLY A 59 2.21 14.22 -5.30
CA GLY A 59 2.47 15.61 -4.94
C GLY A 59 2.88 16.46 -6.15
N LEU A 60 3.76 15.95 -7.02
CA LEU A 60 4.16 16.62 -8.26
C LEU A 60 2.96 16.77 -9.21
N PHE A 61 2.16 15.72 -9.37
CA PHE A 61 0.96 15.79 -10.18
C PHE A 61 0.01 16.90 -9.72
N ARG A 62 -0.18 17.05 -8.40
CA ARG A 62 -1.04 18.12 -7.87
C ARG A 62 -0.51 19.52 -8.19
N ILE A 63 0.81 19.72 -8.10
CA ILE A 63 1.43 21.00 -8.45
C ILE A 63 1.30 21.30 -9.94
N THR A 64 1.53 20.31 -10.81
CA THR A 64 1.44 20.50 -12.26
C THR A 64 0.01 20.72 -12.74
N TYR A 65 -0.98 20.06 -12.11
CA TYR A 65 -2.38 20.13 -12.51
C TYR A 65 -3.11 21.38 -12.02
N TYR A 66 -2.84 21.83 -10.77
CA TYR A 66 -3.50 22.99 -10.15
C TYR A 66 -2.61 24.25 -10.07
N GLY A 67 -1.40 24.18 -10.60
CA GLY A 67 -0.43 25.26 -10.54
C GLY A 67 0.28 25.38 -9.19
N VAL A 68 1.31 26.21 -9.15
CA VAL A 68 2.13 26.44 -7.93
C VAL A 68 1.43 27.50 -7.08
N ASN A 69 0.92 27.09 -5.93
CA ASN A 69 0.35 27.99 -4.91
C ASN A 69 0.60 27.41 -3.50
N SER A 70 0.32 28.19 -2.46
CA SER A 70 0.55 27.77 -1.07
C SER A 70 -0.20 26.49 -0.69
N VAL A 71 -1.41 26.28 -1.24
CA VAL A 71 -2.23 25.09 -0.97
C VAL A 71 -1.65 23.85 -1.63
N THR A 72 -1.19 23.95 -2.89
CA THR A 72 -0.58 22.82 -3.61
C THR A 72 0.78 22.44 -3.01
N LEU A 73 1.56 23.41 -2.53
CA LEU A 73 2.82 23.17 -1.80
C LEU A 73 2.56 22.50 -0.44
N ALA A 74 1.56 22.99 0.30
CA ALA A 74 1.15 22.34 1.56
C ALA A 74 0.68 20.90 1.32
N ALA A 75 -0.11 20.68 0.27
CA ALA A 75 -0.58 19.34 -0.09
C ALA A 75 0.55 18.40 -0.54
N PHE A 76 1.60 18.92 -1.18
CA PHE A 76 2.81 18.18 -1.46
C PHE A 76 3.52 17.77 -0.17
N GLY A 77 3.69 18.71 0.77
CA GLY A 77 4.26 18.43 2.09
C GLY A 77 3.48 17.35 2.85
N ILE A 78 2.14 17.42 2.84
CA ILE A 78 1.25 16.40 3.43
C ILE A 78 1.49 15.02 2.79
N ALA A 79 1.58 14.93 1.47
CA ALA A 79 1.83 13.67 0.77
C ALA A 79 3.19 13.06 1.18
N ILE A 80 4.24 13.88 1.22
CA ILE A 80 5.58 13.44 1.67
C ILE A 80 5.55 12.98 3.13
N ALA A 81 4.90 13.73 4.03
CA ALA A 81 4.76 13.35 5.44
C ALA A 81 4.03 12.00 5.59
N CYS A 82 2.94 11.79 4.85
CA CYS A 82 2.24 10.50 4.79
C CYS A 82 3.17 9.39 4.26
N GLY A 83 3.96 9.66 3.20
CA GLY A 83 4.92 8.72 2.63
C GLY A 83 5.98 8.26 3.64
N ILE A 84 6.54 9.21 4.39
CA ILE A 84 7.51 8.93 5.45
C ILE A 84 6.86 8.10 6.56
N CYS A 85 5.74 8.56 7.11
CA CYS A 85 5.06 7.87 8.21
C CYS A 85 4.63 6.45 7.83
N CYS A 86 3.93 6.27 6.72
CA CYS A 86 3.48 4.95 6.27
C CYS A 86 4.67 4.02 5.95
N GLY A 87 5.70 4.54 5.31
CA GLY A 87 6.91 3.76 5.01
C GLY A 87 7.71 3.35 6.25
N LEU A 88 7.76 4.18 7.30
CA LEU A 88 8.37 3.84 8.59
C LEU A 88 7.53 2.81 9.35
N ILE A 89 6.19 2.99 9.39
CA ILE A 89 5.26 2.05 10.00
C ILE A 89 5.37 0.67 9.33
N GLY A 90 5.57 0.61 8.02
CA GLY A 90 5.78 -0.63 7.28
C GLY A 90 6.97 -1.44 7.80
N LYS A 91 8.05 -0.79 8.28
CA LYS A 91 9.24 -1.44 8.84
C LYS A 91 9.06 -1.97 10.26
N LEU A 92 8.02 -1.56 10.98
CA LEU A 92 7.78 -2.01 12.35
C LEU A 92 7.52 -3.53 12.40
N LYS A 93 8.08 -4.19 13.39
CA LYS A 93 7.87 -5.63 13.65
C LYS A 93 6.61 -5.86 14.50
N VAL A 94 5.46 -5.39 14.00
CA VAL A 94 4.15 -5.54 14.66
C VAL A 94 3.15 -6.20 13.71
N SER A 95 2.02 -6.68 14.23
CA SER A 95 0.97 -7.29 13.41
C SER A 95 0.45 -6.31 12.34
N ILE A 96 -0.03 -6.86 11.22
CA ILE A 96 -0.55 -6.06 10.10
C ILE A 96 -1.68 -5.14 10.54
N VAL A 97 -2.57 -5.60 11.43
CA VAL A 97 -3.67 -4.80 11.98
C VAL A 97 -3.15 -3.57 12.72
N LYS A 98 -2.11 -3.74 13.57
CA LYS A 98 -1.50 -2.61 14.28
C LYS A 98 -0.87 -1.60 13.32
N LYS A 99 -0.23 -2.07 12.23
CA LYS A 99 0.31 -1.17 11.19
C LYS A 99 -0.78 -0.32 10.56
N TRP A 100 -1.93 -0.92 10.22
CA TRP A 100 -3.07 -0.21 9.65
C TRP A 100 -3.64 0.83 10.62
N ILE A 101 -3.80 0.48 11.89
CA ILE A 101 -4.29 1.40 12.93
C ILE A 101 -3.32 2.58 13.08
N PHE A 102 -2.01 2.34 13.20
CA PHE A 102 -1.02 3.40 13.34
C PHE A 102 -0.99 4.31 12.10
N ALA A 103 -1.01 3.72 10.90
CA ALA A 103 -1.02 4.49 9.65
C ALA A 103 -2.29 5.34 9.52
N TYR A 104 -3.46 4.79 9.86
CA TYR A 104 -4.72 5.53 9.88
C TYR A 104 -4.62 6.76 10.80
N PHE A 105 -4.21 6.58 12.06
CA PHE A 105 -4.07 7.71 12.99
C PHE A 105 -3.05 8.74 12.52
N CYS A 106 -1.90 8.33 11.97
CA CYS A 106 -0.94 9.27 11.38
C CYS A 106 -1.55 10.06 10.22
N ILE A 107 -2.26 9.40 9.31
CA ILE A 107 -2.93 10.07 8.19
C ILE A 107 -3.96 11.07 8.69
N VAL A 108 -4.80 10.67 9.65
CA VAL A 108 -5.81 11.57 10.26
C VAL A 108 -5.16 12.83 10.83
N VAL A 109 -4.09 12.68 11.59
CA VAL A 109 -3.39 13.83 12.20
C VAL A 109 -2.76 14.71 11.13
N ILE A 110 -2.05 14.14 10.16
CA ILE A 110 -1.36 14.88 9.11
C ILE A 110 -2.36 15.61 8.20
N THR A 111 -3.39 14.94 7.72
CA THR A 111 -4.39 15.55 6.82
C THR A 111 -5.31 16.50 7.57
N GLY A 112 -5.71 16.13 8.80
CA GLY A 112 -6.53 16.98 9.66
C GLY A 112 -5.85 18.32 10.00
N SER A 113 -4.55 18.28 10.33
CA SER A 113 -3.77 19.52 10.55
C SER A 113 -3.72 20.39 9.29
N GLY A 114 -3.61 19.76 8.11
CA GLY A 114 -3.67 20.47 6.83
C GLY A 114 -5.01 21.20 6.62
N PHE A 115 -6.14 20.57 6.91
CA PHE A 115 -7.45 21.21 6.80
C PHE A 115 -7.63 22.34 7.81
N VAL A 116 -7.16 22.17 9.04
CA VAL A 116 -7.20 23.22 10.08
C VAL A 116 -6.40 24.45 9.62
N PHE A 117 -5.27 24.25 8.98
CA PHE A 117 -4.41 25.33 8.48
C PHE A 117 -5.00 26.03 7.23
N LEU A 118 -5.62 25.26 6.33
CA LEU A 118 -6.09 25.77 5.04
C LEU A 118 -7.50 26.36 5.07
N LEU A 119 -8.38 25.86 5.98
CA LEU A 119 -9.79 26.30 6.08
C LEU A 119 -9.96 27.29 7.23
N HIS A 120 -10.20 28.54 6.91
CA HIS A 120 -10.37 29.61 7.91
C HIS A 120 -11.77 29.65 8.51
N ASP A 121 -12.82 29.32 7.73
CA ASP A 121 -14.19 29.28 8.20
C ASP A 121 -14.42 28.10 9.15
N PRO A 122 -14.81 28.34 10.43
CA PRO A 122 -14.98 27.27 11.42
C PRO A 122 -16.09 26.26 11.08
N GLU A 123 -17.20 26.72 10.48
CA GLU A 123 -18.32 25.83 10.14
C GLU A 123 -17.98 24.94 8.94
N VAL A 124 -17.43 25.51 7.89
CA VAL A 124 -16.94 24.76 6.71
C VAL A 124 -15.87 23.75 7.15
N ARG A 125 -14.91 24.20 7.94
CA ARG A 125 -13.84 23.32 8.48
C ARG A 125 -14.40 22.14 9.26
N LYS A 126 -15.35 22.35 10.18
CA LYS A 126 -15.98 21.29 10.99
C LYS A 126 -16.67 20.26 10.10
N ASN A 127 -17.48 20.71 9.16
CA ASN A 127 -18.23 19.83 8.26
C ASN A 127 -17.30 19.02 7.33
N VAL A 128 -16.25 19.67 6.80
CA VAL A 128 -15.23 19.01 5.96
C VAL A 128 -14.45 17.97 6.75
N LEU A 129 -13.97 18.32 7.94
CA LEU A 129 -13.26 17.37 8.80
C LEU A 129 -14.12 16.17 9.14
N LEU A 130 -15.38 16.38 9.55
CA LEU A 130 -16.28 15.28 9.88
C LEU A 130 -16.53 14.35 8.70
N SER A 131 -16.88 14.92 7.54
CA SER A 131 -17.14 14.15 6.32
C SER A 131 -15.90 13.41 5.84
N TYR A 132 -14.72 14.06 5.87
CA TYR A 132 -13.45 13.46 5.53
C TYR A 132 -13.09 12.29 6.46
N MET A 133 -13.26 12.47 7.76
CA MET A 133 -12.98 11.42 8.75
C MET A 133 -13.86 10.19 8.55
N ILE A 134 -15.16 10.38 8.29
CA ILE A 134 -16.09 9.29 7.99
C ILE A 134 -15.64 8.59 6.70
N GLY A 135 -15.43 9.33 5.61
CA GLY A 135 -14.99 8.79 4.33
C GLY A 135 -13.65 8.06 4.43
N LEU A 136 -12.67 8.65 5.13
CA LEU A 136 -11.35 8.02 5.34
C LEU A 136 -11.48 6.72 6.13
N THR A 137 -12.32 6.68 7.15
CA THR A 137 -12.55 5.45 7.94
C THR A 137 -13.13 4.35 7.06
N VAL A 138 -14.17 4.66 6.30
CA VAL A 138 -14.84 3.70 5.41
C VAL A 138 -13.88 3.17 4.34
N ILE A 139 -13.18 4.06 3.63
CA ILE A 139 -12.27 3.64 2.55
C ILE A 139 -11.06 2.87 3.10
N THR A 140 -10.55 3.24 4.28
CA THR A 140 -9.47 2.51 4.93
C THR A 140 -9.92 1.11 5.36
N ALA A 141 -11.12 0.97 5.91
CA ALA A 141 -11.69 -0.32 6.29
C ALA A 141 -11.90 -1.23 5.05
N ILE A 142 -12.48 -0.69 3.98
CA ILE A 142 -12.66 -1.42 2.72
C ILE A 142 -11.30 -1.86 2.14
N SER A 143 -10.33 -0.95 2.11
CA SER A 143 -8.98 -1.25 1.61
C SER A 143 -8.28 -2.33 2.45
N TYR A 144 -8.43 -2.30 3.77
CA TYR A 144 -7.91 -3.34 4.65
C TYR A 144 -8.55 -4.71 4.36
N LEU A 145 -9.88 -4.77 4.28
CA LEU A 145 -10.61 -6.02 3.99
C LEU A 145 -10.22 -6.59 2.63
N LEU A 146 -10.14 -5.74 1.61
CA LEU A 146 -9.74 -6.14 0.26
C LEU A 146 -8.30 -6.70 0.24
N MET A 147 -7.35 -6.01 0.87
CA MET A 147 -5.97 -6.49 0.94
C MET A 147 -5.84 -7.77 1.75
N HIS A 148 -6.60 -7.91 2.85
CA HIS A 148 -6.65 -9.14 3.63
C HIS A 148 -7.18 -10.30 2.80
N TYR A 149 -8.25 -10.08 2.04
CA TYR A 149 -8.83 -11.08 1.13
C TYR A 149 -7.83 -11.51 0.04
N ILE A 150 -7.19 -10.54 -0.64
CA ILE A 150 -6.20 -10.81 -1.69
C ILE A 150 -5.02 -11.63 -1.13
N MET A 151 -4.49 -11.23 0.03
CA MET A 151 -3.38 -11.94 0.66
C MET A 151 -3.75 -13.38 1.04
N LYS A 152 -4.93 -13.57 1.62
CA LYS A 152 -5.45 -14.90 1.97
C LYS A 152 -5.68 -15.76 0.72
N SER A 153 -6.29 -15.20 -0.31
CA SER A 153 -6.55 -15.88 -1.58
C SER A 153 -5.24 -16.34 -2.23
N ASN A 154 -4.23 -15.49 -2.27
CA ASN A 154 -2.91 -15.84 -2.80
C ASN A 154 -2.27 -17.00 -2.04
N VAL A 155 -2.32 -16.98 -0.71
CA VAL A 155 -1.78 -18.09 0.11
C VAL A 155 -2.52 -19.40 -0.21
N THR A 156 -3.86 -19.36 -0.27
CA THR A 156 -4.67 -20.53 -0.62
C THR A 156 -4.35 -21.04 -2.02
N TYR A 157 -4.20 -20.15 -3.00
CA TYR A 157 -3.80 -20.52 -4.36
C TYR A 157 -2.45 -21.26 -4.38
N TYR A 158 -1.43 -20.73 -3.72
CA TYR A 158 -0.12 -21.40 -3.65
C TYR A 158 -0.16 -22.73 -2.89
N GLN A 159 -1.02 -22.86 -1.87
CA GLN A 159 -1.24 -24.13 -1.18
C GLN A 159 -1.89 -25.16 -2.09
N MET A 160 -2.93 -24.78 -2.85
CA MET A 160 -3.57 -25.66 -3.83
C MET A 160 -2.58 -26.06 -4.94
N GLU A 161 -1.83 -25.14 -5.49
CA GLU A 161 -0.81 -25.42 -6.49
C GLU A 161 0.27 -26.38 -5.97
N SER A 162 0.64 -26.25 -4.69
CA SER A 162 1.61 -27.15 -4.05
C SER A 162 1.04 -28.53 -3.70
N ALA A 163 -0.28 -28.62 -3.49
CA ALA A 163 -0.94 -29.90 -3.17
C ALA A 163 -1.11 -30.81 -4.41
N VAL A 164 -1.09 -30.23 -5.62
CA VAL A 164 -1.08 -31.02 -6.84
C VAL A 164 0.31 -31.61 -7.05
N SER A 165 0.51 -32.84 -6.58
CA SER A 165 1.80 -33.54 -6.65
C SER A 165 2.02 -34.30 -7.95
N MET A 166 0.95 -34.57 -8.71
CA MET A 166 0.97 -35.34 -9.95
C MET A 166 0.61 -34.46 -11.15
N ASP A 167 1.27 -34.73 -12.27
CA ASP A 167 0.91 -34.18 -13.59
C ASP A 167 -0.37 -34.87 -14.08
N PHE A 168 -1.37 -34.07 -14.40
CA PHE A 168 -2.69 -34.57 -14.80
C PHE A 168 -2.67 -35.41 -16.10
N LEU A 169 -1.74 -35.12 -17.02
CA LEU A 169 -1.67 -35.77 -18.32
C LEU A 169 -0.89 -37.10 -18.27
N THR A 170 0.16 -37.13 -17.46
CA THR A 170 1.09 -38.28 -17.43
C THR A 170 0.90 -39.18 -16.20
N GLY A 171 0.21 -38.72 -15.15
CA GLY A 171 0.09 -39.43 -13.88
C GLY A 171 1.39 -39.59 -13.11
N LEU A 172 2.47 -38.92 -13.55
CA LEU A 172 3.75 -38.89 -12.86
C LEU A 172 3.80 -37.72 -11.86
N HIS A 173 4.77 -37.76 -10.97
CA HIS A 173 5.06 -36.59 -10.13
C HIS A 173 5.44 -35.38 -10.99
N ASN A 174 4.83 -34.23 -10.72
CA ASN A 174 5.19 -33.00 -11.41
C ASN A 174 6.61 -32.57 -11.05
N LEU A 175 7.23 -31.73 -11.87
CA LEU A 175 8.60 -31.25 -11.70
C LEU A 175 8.86 -30.70 -10.27
N ARG A 176 7.90 -30.02 -9.68
CA ARG A 176 8.01 -29.46 -8.32
C ARG A 176 8.08 -30.53 -7.24
N SER A 177 7.26 -31.58 -7.34
CA SER A 177 7.30 -32.74 -6.44
C SER A 177 8.61 -33.48 -6.57
N PHE A 178 9.11 -33.62 -7.80
CA PHE A 178 10.42 -34.19 -8.05
C PHE A 178 11.53 -33.36 -7.39
N ASP A 179 11.56 -32.05 -7.61
CA ASP A 179 12.56 -31.17 -7.01
C ASP A 179 12.52 -31.21 -5.47
N TYR A 180 11.32 -31.24 -4.89
CA TYR A 180 11.16 -31.37 -3.44
C TYR A 180 11.70 -32.71 -2.92
N GLY A 181 11.35 -33.81 -3.58
CA GLY A 181 11.85 -35.15 -3.27
C GLY A 181 13.36 -35.25 -3.41
N LEU A 182 13.92 -34.74 -4.51
CA LEU A 182 15.36 -34.72 -4.78
C LEU A 182 16.12 -33.92 -3.72
N ASN A 183 15.66 -32.70 -3.41
CA ASN A 183 16.28 -31.86 -2.38
C ASN A 183 16.22 -32.50 -0.98
N SER A 184 15.14 -33.22 -0.68
CA SER A 184 15.01 -33.97 0.58
C SER A 184 15.97 -35.15 0.63
N ALA A 185 16.11 -35.89 -0.47
CA ALA A 185 17.06 -36.98 -0.59
C ALA A 185 18.53 -36.51 -0.49
N ILE A 186 18.87 -35.39 -1.13
CA ILE A 186 20.19 -34.76 -1.04
C ILE A 186 20.49 -34.33 0.40
N ARG A 187 19.55 -33.72 1.11
CA ARG A 187 19.73 -33.35 2.52
C ARG A 187 19.95 -34.58 3.41
N TYR A 188 19.17 -35.63 3.20
CA TYR A 188 19.29 -36.87 3.91
C TYR A 188 20.67 -37.52 3.67
N ALA A 189 21.09 -37.68 2.43
CA ALA A 189 22.40 -38.23 2.08
C ALA A 189 23.54 -37.41 2.66
N LYS A 190 23.45 -36.07 2.63
CA LYS A 190 24.45 -35.20 3.26
C LYS A 190 24.57 -35.36 4.75
N ASN A 191 23.44 -35.62 5.44
CA ASN A 191 23.43 -35.83 6.90
C ASN A 191 23.87 -37.24 7.33
N THR A 192 23.69 -38.23 6.43
CA THR A 192 24.03 -39.67 6.73
C THR A 192 25.30 -40.13 6.05
N GLY A 193 25.98 -39.26 5.29
CA GLY A 193 27.21 -39.63 4.53
C GLY A 193 26.93 -40.56 3.34
N GLY A 194 25.67 -40.66 2.89
CA GLY A 194 25.25 -41.46 1.76
C GLY A 194 25.34 -40.74 0.42
N SER A 195 25.06 -41.47 -0.67
CA SER A 195 24.89 -40.91 -2.01
C SER A 195 23.42 -40.98 -2.45
N VAL A 196 23.01 -40.09 -3.32
CA VAL A 196 21.69 -40.12 -4.00
C VAL A 196 21.89 -40.69 -5.38
N SER A 197 21.25 -41.81 -5.69
CA SER A 197 21.24 -42.43 -7.01
C SER A 197 19.82 -42.60 -7.52
#